data_d494f9e8534277d7d08eaeb23820de3b
#
_entry.id   d494f9e8534277d7d08eaeb23820de3b
#
_cell.length_a   1.000
_cell.length_b   1.000
_cell.length_c   1.000
_cell.angle_alpha   90.00
_cell.angle_beta   90.00
_cell.angle_gamma   90.00
#
_symmetry.space_group_name_H-M   'P 1'
#
loop_
_entity.id
_entity.type
_entity.pdbx_description
1 polymer ?
#
loop_
_entity_poly.entity_id
_entity_poly.type
_entity_poly.pdbx_seq_one_letter_code
_entity_poly.pdbx_strand_id
1 'polypeptide(L)'
;MISLSSLIDHTNLRSDALHSDIEVLCKEAIQYKFASVCINPVYVSYAKSILKDENPKVCSVVGFPLGAVSEEMKYAEARFLIFQGVDEIDMVMNTAFLKERKLDLAKNEIKKIVEAADGNCVKVIIETSLLNQDEKALACNTVMESGAAFVKTSTGFSSSGAILEDVRLIKKVVGDRVGIKASGGIKTKNEALEFIDAGASRIGTSRGVEIIL
;
A
#
# COMPACT_ATOMS: atom_id res chain seq x y z
N MET A 1 -22.26 -1.87 -10.09
CA MET A 1 -20.88 -1.52 -10.51
C MET A 1 -20.15 -0.93 -9.31
N ILE A 2 -18.91 -1.36 -9.05
CA ILE A 2 -18.06 -0.79 -7.99
C ILE A 2 -17.66 0.62 -8.45
N SER A 3 -17.80 1.62 -7.57
CA SER A 3 -17.39 2.99 -7.87
C SER A 3 -15.86 3.10 -7.87
N LEU A 4 -15.25 3.84 -8.80
CA LEU A 4 -13.81 4.10 -8.80
C LEU A 4 -13.35 4.73 -7.47
N SER A 5 -14.15 5.62 -6.88
CA SER A 5 -13.86 6.22 -5.58
C SER A 5 -13.58 5.18 -4.48
N SER A 6 -14.37 4.11 -4.43
CA SER A 6 -14.21 3.05 -3.41
C SER A 6 -12.97 2.17 -3.61
N LEU A 7 -12.18 2.40 -4.67
CA LEU A 7 -10.91 1.74 -4.95
C LEU A 7 -9.69 2.66 -4.69
N ILE A 8 -9.91 3.91 -4.24
CA ILE A 8 -8.83 4.87 -4.04
C ILE A 8 -8.37 4.88 -2.59
N ASP A 9 -7.05 4.72 -2.38
CA ASP A 9 -6.34 5.10 -1.18
C ASP A 9 -5.80 6.52 -1.38
N HIS A 10 -6.49 7.50 -0.80
CA HIS A 10 -6.11 8.91 -0.90
C HIS A 10 -4.89 9.18 -0.03
N THR A 11 -3.77 9.57 -0.66
CA THR A 11 -2.44 9.42 -0.06
C THR A 11 -1.74 10.76 0.17
N ASN A 12 -1.24 10.98 1.39
CA ASN A 12 -0.27 12.02 1.71
C ASN A 12 0.84 11.45 2.61
N LEU A 13 1.98 11.12 1.99
CA LEU A 13 3.18 10.57 2.64
C LEU A 13 4.36 11.55 2.58
N ARG A 14 4.11 12.83 2.32
CA ARG A 14 5.15 13.85 2.32
C ARG A 14 5.78 13.96 3.72
N SER A 15 7.11 14.15 3.76
CA SER A 15 7.83 14.32 5.02
C SER A 15 7.52 15.63 5.73
N ASP A 16 7.01 16.63 4.99
CA ASP A 16 6.63 17.96 5.45
C ASP A 16 5.10 18.17 5.55
N ALA A 17 4.32 17.08 5.52
CA ALA A 17 2.87 17.16 5.72
C ALA A 17 2.54 17.77 7.09
N LEU A 18 1.50 18.59 7.14
CA LEU A 18 0.99 19.20 8.36
C LEU A 18 -0.31 18.53 8.81
N HIS A 19 -0.70 18.72 10.07
CA HIS A 19 -2.01 18.26 10.57
C HIS A 19 -3.17 18.81 9.73
N SER A 20 -3.08 20.06 9.26
CA SER A 20 -4.07 20.65 8.35
C SER A 20 -4.19 19.92 7.03
N ASP A 21 -3.07 19.41 6.47
CA ASP A 21 -3.09 18.64 5.23
C ASP A 21 -3.80 17.29 5.45
N ILE A 22 -3.57 16.66 6.60
CA ILE A 22 -4.23 15.40 6.96
C ILE A 22 -5.72 15.60 7.22
N GLU A 23 -6.10 16.71 7.84
CA GLU A 23 -7.51 17.07 8.04
C GLU A 23 -8.25 17.23 6.71
N VAL A 24 -7.64 17.94 5.75
CA VAL A 24 -8.19 18.09 4.39
C VAL A 24 -8.31 16.73 3.71
N LEU A 25 -7.26 15.91 3.76
CA LEU A 25 -7.23 14.56 3.18
C LEU A 25 -8.39 13.68 3.73
N CYS A 26 -8.62 13.72 5.05
CA CYS A 26 -9.71 12.97 5.68
C CYS A 26 -11.09 13.48 5.24
N LYS A 27 -11.30 14.80 5.21
CA LYS A 27 -12.56 15.42 4.75
C LYS A 27 -12.85 15.06 3.29
N GLU A 28 -11.86 15.10 2.42
CA GLU A 28 -11.97 14.67 1.02
C GLU A 28 -12.32 13.18 0.94
N ALA A 29 -11.67 12.34 1.74
CA ALA A 29 -11.97 10.89 1.75
C ALA A 29 -13.43 10.60 2.16
N ILE A 30 -13.97 11.32 3.14
CA ILE A 30 -15.39 11.24 3.53
C ILE A 30 -16.29 11.70 2.39
N GLN A 31 -16.04 12.91 1.88
CA GLN A 31 -16.87 13.53 0.85
C GLN A 31 -16.98 12.68 -0.42
N TYR A 32 -15.85 12.13 -0.86
CA TYR A 32 -15.77 11.37 -2.10
C TYR A 32 -15.88 9.85 -1.91
N LYS A 33 -16.04 9.38 -0.67
CA LYS A 33 -16.21 7.97 -0.31
C LYS A 33 -15.03 7.12 -0.78
N PHE A 34 -13.81 7.58 -0.51
CA PHE A 34 -12.60 6.82 -0.80
C PHE A 34 -12.48 5.58 0.09
N ALA A 35 -11.69 4.58 -0.36
CA ALA A 35 -11.46 3.37 0.39
C ALA A 35 -10.69 3.65 1.69
N SER A 36 -9.63 4.45 1.60
CA SER A 36 -8.81 4.82 2.75
C SER A 36 -8.12 6.17 2.55
N VAL A 37 -7.61 6.71 3.66
CA VAL A 37 -6.49 7.67 3.65
C VAL A 37 -5.20 6.91 3.92
N CYS A 38 -4.11 7.22 3.19
CA CYS A 38 -2.79 6.61 3.40
C CYS A 38 -1.80 7.69 3.84
N ILE A 39 -1.30 7.58 5.07
CA ILE A 39 -0.59 8.64 5.79
C ILE A 39 0.64 8.12 6.54
N ASN A 40 1.55 9.03 6.91
CA ASN A 40 2.68 8.70 7.76
C ASN A 40 2.26 8.25 9.17
N PRO A 41 3.03 7.37 9.84
CA PRO A 41 2.73 6.81 11.16
C PRO A 41 2.32 7.84 12.22
N VAL A 42 2.98 8.98 12.25
CA VAL A 42 2.76 10.04 13.25
C VAL A 42 1.33 10.62 13.25
N TYR A 43 0.59 10.45 12.15
CA TYR A 43 -0.75 11.01 11.99
C TYR A 43 -1.89 10.01 12.22
N VAL A 44 -1.61 8.74 12.49
CA VAL A 44 -2.64 7.70 12.56
C VAL A 44 -3.72 8.00 13.59
N SER A 45 -3.35 8.29 14.84
CA SER A 45 -4.32 8.65 15.90
C SER A 45 -5.15 9.88 15.55
N TYR A 46 -4.53 10.89 14.92
CA TYR A 46 -5.22 12.09 14.50
C TYR A 46 -6.26 11.80 13.41
N ALA A 47 -5.86 11.09 12.36
CA ALA A 47 -6.79 10.67 11.30
C ALA A 47 -7.93 9.78 11.83
N LYS A 48 -7.63 8.86 12.75
CA LYS A 48 -8.66 8.04 13.43
C LYS A 48 -9.66 8.88 14.20
N SER A 49 -9.24 9.97 14.82
CA SER A 49 -10.16 10.87 15.53
C SER A 49 -11.12 11.60 14.59
N ILE A 50 -10.66 11.93 13.36
CA ILE A 50 -11.49 12.59 12.33
C ILE A 50 -12.43 11.59 11.64
N LEU A 51 -11.92 10.38 11.34
CA LEU A 51 -12.64 9.33 10.62
C LEU A 51 -13.45 8.41 11.54
N LYS A 52 -13.60 8.78 12.82
CA LYS A 52 -14.43 8.02 13.75
C LYS A 52 -15.87 7.92 13.22
N ASP A 53 -16.37 6.70 13.16
CA ASP A 53 -17.72 6.39 12.67
C ASP A 53 -17.95 6.67 11.16
N GLU A 54 -16.88 6.94 10.40
CA GLU A 54 -16.90 7.17 8.96
C GLU A 54 -16.40 5.95 8.17
N ASN A 55 -16.73 5.88 6.88
CA ASN A 55 -16.39 4.72 6.04
C ASN A 55 -14.90 4.61 5.64
N PRO A 56 -14.18 5.70 5.32
CA PRO A 56 -12.79 5.58 4.90
C PRO A 56 -11.93 4.95 5.98
N LYS A 57 -11.08 4.00 5.58
CA LYS A 57 -10.11 3.35 6.46
C LYS A 57 -8.88 4.23 6.67
N VAL A 58 -8.18 4.05 7.79
CA VAL A 58 -6.86 4.63 7.99
C VAL A 58 -5.81 3.59 7.63
N CYS A 59 -5.04 3.88 6.58
CA CYS A 59 -3.87 3.13 6.14
C CYS A 59 -2.59 3.87 6.55
N SER A 60 -1.58 3.15 7.00
CA SER A 60 -0.25 3.71 7.23
C SER A 60 0.85 2.78 6.74
N VAL A 61 2.10 3.21 6.85
CA VAL A 61 3.26 2.54 6.22
C VAL A 61 4.20 1.96 7.27
N VAL A 62 4.91 0.87 6.91
CA VAL A 62 5.90 0.18 7.74
C VAL A 62 7.18 -0.04 6.93
N GLY A 63 8.34 0.28 7.53
CA GLY A 63 9.65 0.19 6.88
C GLY A 63 9.81 1.14 5.70
N PHE A 64 9.05 2.19 5.65
CA PHE A 64 8.87 3.06 4.49
C PHE A 64 9.89 4.23 4.46
N PRO A 65 10.39 4.64 3.27
CA PRO A 65 10.10 4.05 1.95
C PRO A 65 11.11 2.96 1.53
N LEU A 66 12.17 2.71 2.28
CA LEU A 66 13.33 1.94 1.82
C LEU A 66 13.21 0.41 2.01
N GLY A 67 12.41 -0.05 2.96
CA GLY A 67 12.32 -1.47 3.32
C GLY A 67 13.57 -2.03 4.01
N ALA A 68 14.61 -1.21 4.22
CA ALA A 68 15.95 -1.63 4.64
C ALA A 68 16.19 -1.56 6.16
N VAL A 69 15.14 -1.56 6.96
CA VAL A 69 15.23 -1.70 8.41
C VAL A 69 15.10 -3.16 8.83
N SER A 70 15.55 -3.51 10.05
CA SER A 70 15.43 -4.89 10.52
C SER A 70 13.97 -5.33 10.68
N GLU A 71 13.76 -6.63 10.66
CA GLU A 71 12.44 -7.25 10.86
C GLU A 71 11.82 -6.84 12.18
N GLU A 72 12.62 -6.79 13.26
CA GLU A 72 12.18 -6.40 14.61
C GLU A 72 11.67 -4.94 14.63
N MET A 73 12.33 -4.05 13.89
CA MET A 73 11.90 -2.64 13.80
C MET A 73 10.59 -2.52 13.03
N LYS A 74 10.43 -3.24 11.92
CA LYS A 74 9.16 -3.27 11.18
C LYS A 74 8.04 -3.86 12.04
N TYR A 75 8.33 -4.92 12.79
CA TYR A 75 7.36 -5.52 13.73
C TYR A 75 6.93 -4.51 14.80
N ALA A 76 7.87 -3.83 15.43
CA ALA A 76 7.59 -2.82 16.44
C ALA A 76 6.75 -1.66 15.86
N GLU A 77 7.09 -1.21 14.65
CA GLU A 77 6.34 -0.17 13.93
C GLU A 77 4.91 -0.63 13.62
N ALA A 78 4.72 -1.85 13.13
CA ALA A 78 3.40 -2.43 12.87
C ALA A 78 2.56 -2.52 14.17
N ARG A 79 3.13 -3.03 15.27
CA ARG A 79 2.45 -3.09 16.57
C ARG A 79 2.07 -1.72 17.09
N PHE A 80 2.95 -0.72 16.90
CA PHE A 80 2.64 0.65 17.27
C PHE A 80 1.46 1.21 16.46
N LEU A 81 1.42 0.97 15.15
CA LEU A 81 0.32 1.39 14.30
C LEU A 81 -1.02 0.74 14.71
N ILE A 82 -1.00 -0.54 15.03
CA ILE A 82 -2.19 -1.24 15.54
C ILE A 82 -2.68 -0.62 16.86
N PHE A 83 -1.76 -0.32 17.78
CA PHE A 83 -2.11 0.38 19.02
C PHE A 83 -2.72 1.77 18.77
N GLN A 84 -2.29 2.46 17.70
CA GLN A 84 -2.86 3.75 17.26
C GLN A 84 -4.21 3.59 16.54
N GLY A 85 -4.66 2.37 16.26
CA GLY A 85 -5.95 2.09 15.65
C GLY A 85 -5.95 2.09 14.12
N VAL A 86 -4.79 1.85 13.46
CA VAL A 86 -4.72 1.72 11.99
C VAL A 86 -5.60 0.56 11.52
N ASP A 87 -6.24 0.71 10.35
CA ASP A 87 -7.07 -0.35 9.76
C ASP A 87 -6.33 -1.15 8.67
N GLU A 88 -5.34 -0.53 8.01
CA GLU A 88 -4.57 -1.13 6.92
C GLU A 88 -3.09 -0.74 7.03
N ILE A 89 -2.18 -1.66 6.72
CA ILE A 89 -0.73 -1.44 6.75
C ILE A 89 -0.16 -1.70 5.35
N ASP A 90 0.57 -0.72 4.81
CA ASP A 90 1.38 -0.85 3.60
C ASP A 90 2.85 -1.02 4.00
N MET A 91 3.36 -2.26 4.10
CA MET A 91 4.75 -2.52 4.44
C MET A 91 5.65 -2.55 3.21
N VAL A 92 6.87 -2.04 3.32
CA VAL A 92 7.89 -2.22 2.28
C VAL A 92 8.72 -3.47 2.60
N MET A 93 8.71 -4.46 1.67
CA MET A 93 9.56 -5.64 1.83
C MET A 93 11.04 -5.30 1.66
N ASN A 94 11.91 -6.09 2.27
CA ASN A 94 13.35 -5.97 2.03
C ASN A 94 13.71 -6.59 0.67
N THR A 95 13.86 -5.74 -0.36
CA THR A 95 14.17 -6.17 -1.72
C THR A 95 15.54 -6.84 -1.86
N ALA A 96 16.49 -6.58 -0.94
CA ALA A 96 17.78 -7.26 -0.94
C ALA A 96 17.63 -8.76 -0.73
N PHE A 97 16.66 -9.21 0.07
CA PHE A 97 16.42 -10.66 0.22
C PHE A 97 16.02 -11.34 -1.09
N LEU A 98 15.27 -10.63 -1.96
CA LEU A 98 14.95 -11.16 -3.30
C LEU A 98 16.19 -11.23 -4.19
N LYS A 99 17.01 -10.17 -4.18
CA LYS A 99 18.27 -10.12 -4.95
C LYS A 99 19.23 -11.24 -4.57
N GLU A 100 19.29 -11.53 -3.27
CA GLU A 100 20.14 -12.61 -2.73
C GLU A 100 19.48 -13.99 -2.75
N ARG A 101 18.25 -14.10 -3.29
CA ARG A 101 17.45 -15.36 -3.29
C ARG A 101 17.17 -15.92 -1.89
N LYS A 102 17.17 -15.08 -0.86
CA LYS A 102 16.84 -15.43 0.52
C LYS A 102 15.33 -15.36 0.76
N LEU A 103 14.58 -16.17 0.01
CA LEU A 103 13.10 -16.07 -0.02
C LEU A 103 12.46 -16.40 1.32
N ASP A 104 13.05 -17.30 2.11
CA ASP A 104 12.55 -17.63 3.44
C ASP A 104 12.64 -16.41 4.40
N LEU A 105 13.70 -15.59 4.29
CA LEU A 105 13.83 -14.38 5.08
C LEU A 105 12.77 -13.35 4.68
N ALA A 106 12.57 -13.13 3.38
CA ALA A 106 11.53 -12.23 2.88
C ALA A 106 10.13 -12.70 3.31
N LYS A 107 9.86 -13.99 3.24
CA LYS A 107 8.58 -14.59 3.65
C LYS A 107 8.34 -14.45 5.15
N ASN A 108 9.35 -14.71 5.97
CA ASN A 108 9.24 -14.61 7.42
C ASN A 108 9.02 -13.16 7.87
N GLU A 109 9.74 -12.20 7.25
CA GLU A 109 9.52 -10.77 7.49
C GLU A 109 8.05 -10.39 7.28
N ILE A 110 7.46 -10.77 6.13
CA ILE A 110 6.07 -10.44 5.81
C ILE A 110 5.11 -11.14 6.79
N LYS A 111 5.33 -12.43 7.09
CA LYS A 111 4.49 -13.18 8.04
C LYS A 111 4.44 -12.52 9.41
N LYS A 112 5.57 -12.07 9.94
CA LYS A 112 5.63 -11.37 11.22
C LYS A 112 4.81 -10.07 11.21
N ILE A 113 4.80 -9.35 10.09
CA ILE A 113 3.98 -8.14 9.98
C ILE A 113 2.49 -8.49 9.86
N VAL A 114 2.15 -9.55 9.13
CA VAL A 114 0.76 -10.06 9.07
C VAL A 114 0.27 -10.48 10.46
N GLU A 115 1.10 -11.18 11.23
CA GLU A 115 0.80 -11.54 12.63
C GLU A 115 0.65 -10.28 13.51
N ALA A 116 1.59 -9.32 13.37
CA ALA A 116 1.54 -8.06 14.12
C ALA A 116 0.29 -7.23 13.81
N ALA A 117 -0.24 -7.34 12.58
CA ALA A 117 -1.43 -6.62 12.13
C ALA A 117 -2.74 -7.11 12.76
N ASP A 118 -2.73 -8.25 13.45
CA ASP A 118 -3.85 -8.77 14.27
C ASP A 118 -5.19 -8.78 13.51
N GLY A 119 -5.17 -9.33 12.29
CA GLY A 119 -6.34 -9.44 11.40
C GLY A 119 -6.61 -8.22 10.53
N ASN A 120 -5.89 -7.12 10.70
CA ASN A 120 -5.99 -5.96 9.80
C ASN A 120 -5.30 -6.22 8.45
N CYS A 121 -5.72 -5.47 7.42
CA CYS A 121 -5.22 -5.65 6.06
C CYS A 121 -3.74 -5.27 5.94
N VAL A 122 -2.91 -6.20 5.46
CA VAL A 122 -1.50 -5.94 5.11
C VAL A 122 -1.33 -5.96 3.60
N LYS A 123 -0.73 -4.89 3.05
CA LYS A 123 -0.34 -4.77 1.65
C LYS A 123 1.18 -4.68 1.59
N VAL A 124 1.80 -5.47 0.72
CA VAL A 124 3.26 -5.55 0.62
C VAL A 124 3.75 -4.79 -0.61
N ILE A 125 4.53 -3.75 -0.38
CA ILE A 125 5.19 -2.97 -1.43
C ILE A 125 6.43 -3.75 -1.87
N ILE A 126 6.42 -4.21 -3.11
CA ILE A 126 7.52 -4.96 -3.70
C ILE A 126 8.56 -4.07 -4.42
N GLU A 127 8.24 -2.79 -4.63
CA GLU A 127 9.04 -1.78 -5.33
C GLU A 127 9.49 -2.25 -6.71
N THR A 128 8.54 -2.36 -7.62
CA THR A 128 8.74 -2.98 -8.94
C THR A 128 9.85 -2.36 -9.77
N SER A 129 10.17 -1.07 -9.57
CA SER A 129 11.25 -0.37 -10.27
C SER A 129 12.65 -0.90 -9.94
N LEU A 130 12.81 -1.60 -8.83
CA LEU A 130 14.07 -2.20 -8.41
C LEU A 130 14.25 -3.67 -8.86
N LEU A 131 13.19 -4.27 -9.42
CA LEU A 131 13.09 -5.70 -9.69
C LEU A 131 13.03 -6.01 -11.19
N ASN A 132 13.73 -7.03 -11.63
CA ASN A 132 13.49 -7.62 -12.95
C ASN A 132 12.21 -8.50 -12.94
N GLN A 133 11.81 -9.05 -14.10
CA GLN A 133 10.55 -9.80 -14.21
C GLN A 133 10.51 -11.05 -13.35
N ASP A 134 11.63 -11.81 -13.27
CA ASP A 134 11.72 -13.02 -12.44
C ASP A 134 11.63 -12.65 -10.95
N GLU A 135 12.30 -11.60 -10.54
CA GLU A 135 12.24 -11.09 -9.16
C GLU A 135 10.85 -10.60 -8.77
N LYS A 136 10.12 -9.93 -9.69
CA LYS A 136 8.73 -9.55 -9.49
C LYS A 136 7.82 -10.76 -9.27
N ALA A 137 8.00 -11.81 -10.07
CA ALA A 137 7.24 -13.05 -9.91
C ALA A 137 7.56 -13.75 -8.57
N LEU A 138 8.83 -13.79 -8.17
CA LEU A 138 9.25 -14.33 -6.87
C LEU A 138 8.66 -13.51 -5.72
N ALA A 139 8.70 -12.18 -5.80
CA ALA A 139 8.08 -11.29 -4.80
C ALA A 139 6.59 -11.58 -4.65
N CYS A 140 5.84 -11.68 -5.75
CA CYS A 140 4.43 -12.00 -5.74
C CYS A 140 4.13 -13.34 -5.04
N ASN A 141 4.90 -14.39 -5.36
CA ASN A 141 4.76 -15.70 -4.73
C ASN A 141 5.04 -15.61 -3.21
N THR A 142 6.12 -14.93 -2.84
CA THR A 142 6.49 -14.72 -1.43
C THR A 142 5.36 -14.00 -0.66
N VAL A 143 4.75 -12.96 -1.25
CA VAL A 143 3.62 -12.23 -0.66
C VAL A 143 2.41 -13.15 -0.47
N MET A 144 2.03 -13.92 -1.50
CA MET A 144 0.91 -14.86 -1.40
C MET A 144 1.10 -15.91 -0.31
N GLU A 145 2.31 -16.47 -0.21
CA GLU A 145 2.64 -17.51 0.78
C GLU A 145 2.77 -16.97 2.21
N SER A 146 2.85 -15.66 2.36
CA SER A 146 2.98 -15.00 3.66
C SER A 146 1.65 -14.60 4.30
N GLY A 147 0.52 -14.75 3.59
CA GLY A 147 -0.80 -14.42 4.10
C GLY A 147 -1.17 -12.92 4.02
N ALA A 148 -0.37 -12.10 3.35
CA ALA A 148 -0.72 -10.71 3.10
C ALA A 148 -1.90 -10.59 2.11
N ALA A 149 -2.70 -9.54 2.25
CA ALA A 149 -3.92 -9.35 1.46
C ALA A 149 -3.67 -8.76 0.06
N PHE A 150 -2.57 -8.00 -0.12
CA PHE A 150 -2.27 -7.33 -1.38
C PHE A 150 -0.79 -7.38 -1.73
N VAL A 151 -0.50 -7.43 -3.04
CA VAL A 151 0.76 -6.96 -3.62
C VAL A 151 0.57 -5.49 -4.02
N LYS A 152 1.46 -4.61 -3.55
CA LYS A 152 1.50 -3.19 -3.95
C LYS A 152 2.75 -2.93 -4.80
N THR A 153 2.60 -2.20 -5.90
CA THR A 153 3.69 -2.00 -6.86
C THR A 153 4.84 -1.18 -6.29
N SER A 154 4.57 0.01 -5.75
CA SER A 154 5.61 1.01 -5.54
C SER A 154 5.34 1.88 -4.32
N THR A 155 6.42 2.45 -3.75
CA THR A 155 6.34 3.47 -2.70
C THR A 155 5.93 4.84 -3.23
N GLY A 156 6.28 5.16 -4.47
CA GLY A 156 6.19 6.50 -5.06
C GLY A 156 7.42 7.39 -4.76
N PHE A 157 8.42 6.86 -4.06
CA PHE A 157 9.67 7.56 -3.69
C PHE A 157 10.90 7.02 -4.44
N SER A 158 10.71 6.06 -5.33
CA SER A 158 11.77 5.48 -6.15
C SER A 158 11.82 6.14 -7.55
N SER A 159 12.64 5.61 -8.45
CA SER A 159 12.87 6.16 -9.80
C SER A 159 11.63 6.14 -10.70
N SER A 160 10.70 5.19 -10.47
CA SER A 160 9.41 5.13 -11.18
C SER A 160 8.29 4.62 -10.28
N GLY A 161 7.05 4.90 -10.66
CA GLY A 161 5.85 4.39 -10.00
C GLY A 161 5.30 3.13 -10.66
N ALA A 162 3.97 2.93 -10.57
CA ALA A 162 3.28 1.83 -11.24
C ALA A 162 3.38 1.94 -12.77
N ILE A 163 3.57 0.80 -13.43
CA ILE A 163 3.43 0.66 -14.88
C ILE A 163 2.47 -0.50 -15.20
N LEU A 164 1.76 -0.41 -16.31
CA LEU A 164 0.70 -1.36 -16.68
C LEU A 164 1.23 -2.79 -16.86
N GLU A 165 2.44 -2.91 -17.45
CA GLU A 165 3.10 -4.20 -17.65
C GLU A 165 3.35 -4.93 -16.34
N ASP A 166 3.74 -4.20 -15.28
CA ASP A 166 3.98 -4.78 -13.96
C ASP A 166 2.67 -5.26 -13.33
N VAL A 167 1.60 -4.46 -13.43
CA VAL A 167 0.29 -4.87 -12.90
C VAL A 167 -0.24 -6.11 -13.62
N ARG A 168 -0.09 -6.19 -14.97
CA ARG A 168 -0.45 -7.39 -15.74
C ARG A 168 0.38 -8.60 -15.34
N LEU A 169 1.69 -8.44 -15.14
CA LEU A 169 2.57 -9.50 -14.66
C LEU A 169 2.14 -9.98 -13.27
N ILE A 170 1.92 -9.06 -12.33
CA ILE A 170 1.44 -9.38 -10.98
C ILE A 170 0.12 -10.14 -11.08
N LYS A 171 -0.86 -9.65 -11.86
CA LYS A 171 -2.17 -10.31 -12.06
C LYS A 171 -2.02 -11.73 -12.60
N LYS A 172 -1.12 -11.93 -13.56
CA LYS A 172 -0.83 -13.27 -14.09
C LYS A 172 -0.31 -14.23 -13.03
N VAL A 173 0.51 -13.75 -12.09
CA VAL A 173 1.11 -14.58 -11.03
C VAL A 173 0.13 -14.81 -9.90
N VAL A 174 -0.52 -13.77 -9.39
CA VAL A 174 -1.37 -13.87 -8.20
C VAL A 174 -2.79 -14.35 -8.50
N GLY A 175 -3.28 -14.15 -9.71
CA GLY A 175 -4.69 -14.43 -10.06
C GLY A 175 -5.64 -13.61 -9.22
N ASP A 176 -6.58 -14.29 -8.55
CA ASP A 176 -7.56 -13.70 -7.61
C ASP A 176 -7.25 -14.03 -6.14
N ARG A 177 -6.06 -14.60 -5.86
CA ARG A 177 -5.69 -15.04 -4.52
C ARG A 177 -5.39 -13.89 -3.55
N VAL A 178 -4.84 -12.80 -4.07
CA VAL A 178 -4.58 -11.56 -3.33
C VAL A 178 -4.91 -10.36 -4.20
N GLY A 179 -5.23 -9.23 -3.57
CA GLY A 179 -5.49 -7.98 -4.27
C GLY A 179 -4.21 -7.37 -4.86
N ILE A 180 -4.38 -6.44 -5.79
CA ILE A 180 -3.28 -5.69 -6.39
C ILE A 180 -3.53 -4.20 -6.15
N LYS A 181 -2.57 -3.51 -5.51
CA LYS A 181 -2.59 -2.05 -5.37
C LYS A 181 -1.58 -1.44 -6.33
N ALA A 182 -2.05 -0.69 -7.33
CA ALA A 182 -1.20 0.14 -8.17
C ALA A 182 -0.97 1.49 -7.49
N SER A 183 0.26 1.94 -7.38
CA SER A 183 0.60 3.24 -6.74
C SER A 183 1.87 3.86 -7.30
N GLY A 184 1.95 5.19 -7.19
CA GLY A 184 3.04 6.00 -7.71
C GLY A 184 2.79 6.47 -9.15
N GLY A 185 2.66 7.79 -9.32
CA GLY A 185 2.55 8.42 -10.64
C GLY A 185 1.16 8.44 -11.26
N ILE A 186 0.12 7.88 -10.65
CA ILE A 186 -1.25 7.83 -11.18
C ILE A 186 -1.94 9.17 -10.91
N LYS A 187 -2.28 9.92 -11.98
CA LYS A 187 -2.73 11.32 -11.87
C LYS A 187 -4.08 11.60 -12.50
N THR A 188 -4.54 10.75 -13.41
CA THR A 188 -5.76 10.95 -14.17
C THR A 188 -6.73 9.80 -14.05
N LYS A 189 -8.00 10.05 -14.32
CA LYS A 189 -9.06 9.04 -14.35
C LYS A 189 -8.76 7.91 -15.35
N ASN A 190 -8.28 8.27 -16.54
CA ASN A 190 -7.96 7.29 -17.57
C ASN A 190 -6.84 6.35 -17.12
N GLU A 191 -5.74 6.89 -16.55
CA GLU A 191 -4.66 6.06 -15.99
C GLU A 191 -5.20 5.12 -14.90
N ALA A 192 -6.02 5.63 -13.98
CA ALA A 192 -6.59 4.80 -12.92
C ALA A 192 -7.45 3.65 -13.49
N LEU A 193 -8.29 3.93 -14.49
CA LEU A 193 -9.10 2.91 -15.16
C LEU A 193 -8.24 1.89 -15.91
N GLU A 194 -7.18 2.31 -16.60
CA GLU A 194 -6.25 1.39 -17.26
C GLU A 194 -5.56 0.44 -16.26
N PHE A 195 -5.21 0.91 -15.07
CA PHE A 195 -4.67 0.04 -14.01
C PHE A 195 -5.72 -0.94 -13.47
N ILE A 196 -6.97 -0.51 -13.32
CA ILE A 196 -8.07 -1.41 -12.93
C ILE A 196 -8.29 -2.48 -14.01
N ASP A 197 -8.32 -2.11 -15.27
CA ASP A 197 -8.46 -3.04 -16.39
C ASP A 197 -7.26 -4.01 -16.50
N ALA A 198 -6.06 -3.54 -16.11
CA ALA A 198 -4.87 -4.40 -16.00
C ALA A 198 -4.92 -5.38 -14.82
N GLY A 199 -5.89 -5.25 -13.91
CA GLY A 199 -6.12 -6.16 -12.80
C GLY A 199 -5.90 -5.57 -11.40
N ALA A 200 -5.63 -4.26 -11.26
CA ALA A 200 -5.57 -3.63 -9.96
C ALA A 200 -6.96 -3.56 -9.32
N SER A 201 -7.04 -3.84 -8.03
CA SER A 201 -8.26 -3.72 -7.22
C SER A 201 -8.18 -2.57 -6.20
N ARG A 202 -7.08 -1.84 -6.18
CA ARG A 202 -6.85 -0.65 -5.34
C ARG A 202 -5.88 0.31 -6.07
N ILE A 203 -6.11 1.60 -5.94
CA ILE A 203 -5.28 2.67 -6.51
C ILE A 203 -4.76 3.57 -5.39
N GLY A 204 -3.44 3.70 -5.27
CA GLY A 204 -2.80 4.65 -4.35
C GLY A 204 -2.40 5.92 -5.10
N THR A 205 -2.96 7.06 -4.73
CA THR A 205 -2.69 8.35 -5.38
C THR A 205 -2.84 9.52 -4.41
N SER A 206 -2.06 10.58 -4.63
CA SER A 206 -2.24 11.88 -3.96
C SER A 206 -3.26 12.78 -4.69
N ARG A 207 -3.81 12.33 -5.82
CA ARG A 207 -4.75 13.08 -6.65
C ARG A 207 -6.12 12.42 -6.74
N GLY A 208 -6.58 11.85 -5.62
CA GLY A 208 -7.85 11.12 -5.58
C GLY A 208 -9.03 11.96 -6.06
N VAL A 209 -9.12 13.21 -5.64
CA VAL A 209 -10.20 14.14 -6.01
C VAL A 209 -10.18 14.42 -7.52
N GLU A 210 -9.01 14.74 -8.08
CA GLU A 210 -8.86 15.04 -9.52
C GLU A 210 -9.19 13.84 -10.42
N ILE A 211 -8.94 12.62 -9.92
CA ILE A 211 -9.22 11.37 -10.66
C ILE A 211 -10.73 11.11 -10.77
N ILE A 212 -11.53 11.54 -9.80
CA ILE A 212 -12.97 11.21 -9.79
C ILE A 212 -13.86 12.34 -10.30
N LEU A 213 -13.36 13.57 -10.34
CA LEU A 213 -14.05 14.71 -10.96
C LEU A 213 -13.87 14.69 -12.49
#